data_6c8164be7a75d3afa866a50ac95531f6
#
_entry.id   6c8164be7a75d3afa866a50ac95531f6
#
_cell.length_a   1.000
_cell.length_b   1.000
_cell.length_c   1.000
_cell.angle_alpha   90.00
_cell.angle_beta   90.00
_cell.angle_gamma   90.00
#
_symmetry.space_group_name_H-M   'P 1'
#
loop_
_entity.id
_entity.type
_entity.pdbx_description
1 polymer ?
#
loop_
_entity_poly.entity_id
_entity_poly.type
_entity_poly.pdbx_seq_one_letter_code
_entity_poly.pdbx_strand_id
1 'polypeptide(L)'
;MSPPLAAVARTKIPGSDGRSATLGGGAPRFVVSSPAYDIAAALKQEGLKPSDWDEICRRLGREPNRAELGMFGVMWSEHCCYRNSRPLLSGFPTEGPRILVGPGENAGVVDLGGGHRLAFKIESHNHPSAVEPFQGAATGVGGILRDIFTMGARPIALLNALRFGPLEDPANVGLMEGVVAGIAHYGNCVGCRRWVARWLLIPPIPAIRW
;
A
#
# COMPACT_ATOMS: atom_id res chain seq x y z
N MET A 1 -39.10 6.02 -10.23
CA MET A 1 -38.37 5.83 -11.51
C MET A 1 -37.00 6.41 -11.35
N SER A 2 -35.99 5.56 -11.20
CA SER A 2 -34.60 5.98 -11.06
C SER A 2 -33.92 6.01 -12.44
N PRO A 3 -33.06 7.00 -12.75
CA PRO A 3 -32.40 7.04 -14.04
C PRO A 3 -31.33 5.94 -14.13
N PRO A 4 -31.08 5.39 -15.33
CA PRO A 4 -30.12 4.32 -15.52
C PRO A 4 -28.69 4.84 -15.40
N LEU A 5 -27.84 4.02 -14.79
CA LEU A 5 -26.39 4.17 -14.74
C LEU A 5 -25.84 4.28 -16.17
N ALA A 6 -25.13 5.37 -16.46
CA ALA A 6 -24.44 5.54 -17.73
C ALA A 6 -23.31 4.48 -17.86
N ALA A 7 -23.45 3.64 -18.88
CA ALA A 7 -22.42 2.70 -19.28
C ALA A 7 -21.20 3.46 -19.80
N VAL A 8 -20.03 3.25 -19.22
CA VAL A 8 -18.76 3.71 -19.77
C VAL A 8 -18.48 2.88 -21.03
N ALA A 9 -18.58 3.50 -22.19
CA ALA A 9 -18.28 2.88 -23.46
C ALA A 9 -16.78 2.55 -23.55
N ARG A 10 -16.47 1.27 -23.77
CA ARG A 10 -15.12 0.84 -24.18
C ARG A 10 -14.84 1.40 -25.57
N THR A 11 -13.95 2.36 -25.70
CA THR A 11 -13.38 2.75 -26.99
C THR A 11 -12.51 1.60 -27.51
N LYS A 12 -12.94 1.02 -28.63
CA LYS A 12 -12.15 0.08 -29.42
C LYS A 12 -10.98 0.83 -30.04
N ILE A 13 -9.75 0.42 -29.74
CA ILE A 13 -8.55 0.84 -30.47
C ILE A 13 -8.61 0.20 -31.87
N PRO A 14 -8.44 0.95 -32.98
CA PRO A 14 -8.45 0.36 -34.33
C PRO A 14 -7.28 -0.60 -34.49
N GLY A 15 -7.54 -1.72 -35.16
CA GLY A 15 -6.63 -2.83 -35.34
C GLY A 15 -5.33 -2.47 -36.07
N SER A 16 -4.25 -3.03 -35.55
CA SER A 16 -2.99 -3.19 -36.27
C SER A 16 -3.10 -4.42 -37.15
N ASP A 17 -3.12 -4.19 -38.45
CA ASP A 17 -3.05 -5.24 -39.47
C ASP A 17 -1.76 -6.04 -39.30
N GLY A 18 -1.94 -7.35 -39.22
CA GLY A 18 -0.86 -8.32 -39.16
C GLY A 18 -0.02 -8.31 -40.44
N ARG A 19 1.23 -7.84 -40.33
CA ARG A 19 2.30 -8.23 -41.21
C ARG A 19 3.41 -8.82 -40.39
N SER A 20 3.48 -10.13 -40.40
CA SER A 20 4.63 -10.90 -39.95
C SER A 20 5.85 -10.56 -40.81
N ALA A 21 6.74 -9.73 -40.27
CA ALA A 21 8.08 -9.59 -40.79
C ALA A 21 9.00 -10.46 -39.93
N THR A 22 9.36 -11.63 -40.44
CA THR A 22 10.46 -12.43 -39.91
C THR A 22 11.77 -11.71 -40.15
N LEU A 23 12.20 -10.91 -39.15
CA LEU A 23 13.57 -10.44 -39.08
C LEU A 23 14.40 -11.47 -38.34
N GLY A 24 15.05 -12.36 -39.14
CA GLY A 24 16.18 -13.14 -38.68
C GLY A 24 17.36 -12.23 -38.43
N GLY A 25 17.58 -11.91 -37.17
CA GLY A 25 18.72 -11.17 -36.65
C GLY A 25 18.77 -11.41 -35.15
N GLY A 26 19.58 -12.38 -34.71
CA GLY A 26 19.80 -12.62 -33.29
C GLY A 26 20.35 -11.36 -32.63
N ALA A 27 19.52 -10.66 -31.88
CA ALA A 27 20.01 -9.60 -31.00
C ALA A 27 21.09 -10.18 -30.08
N PRO A 28 22.21 -9.49 -29.87
CA PRO A 28 23.23 -9.96 -28.96
C PRO A 28 22.59 -10.14 -27.59
N ARG A 29 22.55 -11.39 -27.09
CA ARG A 29 22.24 -11.68 -25.71
C ARG A 29 23.37 -11.04 -24.89
N PHE A 30 23.12 -9.87 -24.34
CA PHE A 30 23.95 -9.37 -23.26
C PHE A 30 23.77 -10.34 -22.08
N VAL A 31 24.68 -11.30 -22.01
CA VAL A 31 24.90 -12.07 -20.78
C VAL A 31 25.59 -11.10 -19.82
N VAL A 32 24.82 -10.35 -19.07
CA VAL A 32 25.36 -9.64 -17.93
C VAL A 32 25.68 -10.72 -16.91
N SER A 33 26.96 -11.11 -16.86
CA SER A 33 27.45 -11.92 -15.75
C SER A 33 27.27 -11.08 -14.49
N SER A 34 26.24 -11.38 -13.71
CA SER A 34 26.06 -10.74 -12.42
C SER A 34 27.28 -11.03 -11.56
N PRO A 35 27.88 -10.04 -10.90
CA PRO A 35 28.93 -10.31 -9.94
C PRO A 35 28.40 -11.30 -8.91
N ALA A 36 29.19 -12.31 -8.59
CA ALA A 36 28.85 -13.27 -7.57
C ALA A 36 28.64 -12.52 -6.24
N TYR A 37 27.41 -12.53 -5.74
CA TYR A 37 27.06 -11.96 -4.44
C TYR A 37 26.63 -13.08 -3.49
N ASP A 38 26.81 -12.86 -2.20
CA ASP A 38 26.33 -13.80 -1.18
C ASP A 38 24.80 -13.82 -1.18
N ILE A 39 24.24 -14.91 -1.72
CA ILE A 39 22.81 -15.14 -1.88
C ILE A 39 22.10 -15.11 -0.52
N ALA A 40 22.66 -15.76 0.49
CA ALA A 40 22.03 -15.86 1.80
C ALA A 40 21.96 -14.49 2.49
N ALA A 41 23.05 -13.73 2.42
CA ALA A 41 23.10 -12.37 2.94
C ALA A 41 22.13 -11.44 2.18
N ALA A 42 22.07 -11.56 0.86
CA ALA A 42 21.17 -10.76 0.03
C ALA A 42 19.69 -11.07 0.29
N LEU A 43 19.31 -12.35 0.40
CA LEU A 43 17.95 -12.74 0.75
C LEU A 43 17.54 -12.17 2.12
N LYS A 44 18.43 -12.28 3.12
CA LYS A 44 18.16 -11.71 4.44
C LYS A 44 18.00 -10.19 4.41
N GLN A 45 18.82 -9.50 3.62
CA GLN A 45 18.76 -8.04 3.45
C GLN A 45 17.42 -7.61 2.83
N GLU A 46 16.91 -8.37 1.86
CA GLU A 46 15.65 -8.08 1.18
C GLU A 46 14.42 -8.67 1.89
N GLY A 47 14.57 -9.26 3.07
CA GLY A 47 13.47 -9.88 3.80
C GLY A 47 12.85 -11.10 3.11
N LEU A 48 13.60 -11.73 2.22
CA LEU A 48 13.20 -12.93 1.49
C LEU A 48 13.60 -14.20 2.25
N LYS A 49 12.81 -15.27 2.08
CA LYS A 49 13.10 -16.59 2.65
C LYS A 49 13.96 -17.41 1.67
N PRO A 50 14.74 -18.39 2.14
CA PRO A 50 15.48 -19.29 1.24
C PRO A 50 14.60 -19.94 0.18
N SER A 51 13.36 -20.33 0.51
CA SER A 51 12.40 -20.90 -0.45
C SER A 51 11.96 -19.93 -1.53
N ASP A 52 12.14 -18.63 -1.35
CA ASP A 52 11.80 -17.63 -2.35
C ASP A 52 12.81 -17.61 -3.50
N TRP A 53 14.05 -17.96 -3.21
CA TRP A 53 15.10 -18.06 -4.23
C TRP A 53 14.72 -19.01 -5.37
N ASP A 54 14.28 -20.21 -5.02
CA ASP A 54 13.91 -21.22 -6.02
C ASP A 54 12.73 -20.75 -6.86
N GLU A 55 11.74 -20.12 -6.24
CA GLU A 55 10.56 -19.59 -6.94
C GLU A 55 10.94 -18.40 -7.85
N ILE A 56 11.84 -17.52 -7.43
CA ILE A 56 12.36 -16.43 -8.25
C ILE A 56 13.11 -16.97 -9.46
N CYS A 57 14.03 -17.91 -9.27
CA CYS A 57 14.77 -18.55 -10.34
C CYS A 57 13.84 -19.26 -11.33
N ARG A 58 12.82 -19.95 -10.83
CA ARG A 58 11.81 -20.60 -11.66
C ARG A 58 11.04 -19.60 -12.53
N ARG A 59 10.64 -18.46 -11.98
CA ARG A 59 9.91 -17.40 -12.71
C ARG A 59 10.76 -16.71 -13.76
N LEU A 60 12.02 -16.45 -13.45
CA LEU A 60 12.95 -15.79 -14.36
C LEU A 60 13.53 -16.75 -15.40
N GLY A 61 13.53 -18.05 -15.15
CA GLY A 61 14.25 -19.05 -15.95
C GLY A 61 15.78 -18.97 -15.80
N ARG A 62 16.26 -18.23 -14.81
CA ARG A 62 17.66 -18.00 -14.47
C ARG A 62 17.81 -17.45 -13.07
N GLU A 63 19.02 -17.35 -12.58
CA GLU A 63 19.31 -16.64 -11.33
C GLU A 63 19.05 -15.13 -11.46
N PRO A 64 18.47 -14.49 -10.44
CA PRO A 64 18.28 -13.04 -10.42
C PRO A 64 19.61 -12.32 -10.21
N ASN A 65 19.76 -11.15 -10.79
CA ASN A 65 20.80 -10.21 -10.38
C ASN A 65 20.42 -9.52 -9.07
N ARG A 66 21.33 -8.74 -8.48
CA ARG A 66 21.10 -8.10 -7.17
C ARG A 66 19.94 -7.11 -7.18
N ALA A 67 19.75 -6.38 -8.27
CA ALA A 67 18.65 -5.43 -8.41
C ALA A 67 17.30 -6.14 -8.54
N GLU A 68 17.24 -7.21 -9.34
CA GLU A 68 16.03 -8.02 -9.48
C GLU A 68 15.63 -8.67 -8.15
N LEU A 69 16.61 -9.14 -7.38
CA LEU A 69 16.33 -9.67 -6.04
C LEU A 69 15.70 -8.62 -5.13
N GLY A 70 16.20 -7.37 -5.16
CA GLY A 70 15.62 -6.24 -4.45
C GLY A 70 14.18 -5.93 -4.90
N MET A 71 13.91 -5.99 -6.20
CA MET A 71 12.55 -5.82 -6.74
C MET A 71 11.60 -6.90 -6.21
N PHE A 72 12.02 -8.17 -6.18
CA PHE A 72 11.22 -9.24 -5.59
C PHE A 72 11.01 -9.02 -4.09
N GLY A 73 12.04 -8.58 -3.36
CA GLY A 73 11.94 -8.25 -1.94
C GLY A 73 10.85 -7.23 -1.67
N VAL A 74 10.80 -6.16 -2.44
CA VAL A 74 9.74 -5.13 -2.32
C VAL A 74 8.39 -5.67 -2.74
N MET A 75 8.28 -6.30 -3.92
CA MET A 75 6.99 -6.81 -4.44
C MET A 75 6.38 -7.91 -3.55
N TRP A 76 7.22 -8.71 -2.90
CA TRP A 76 6.79 -9.80 -2.02
C TRP A 76 6.80 -9.42 -0.54
N SER A 77 6.99 -8.14 -0.24
CA SER A 77 6.90 -7.63 1.12
C SER A 77 5.48 -7.68 1.67
N GLU A 78 5.34 -7.61 2.98
CA GLU A 78 4.04 -7.48 3.63
C GLU A 78 3.28 -6.24 3.14
N HIS A 79 4.01 -5.16 2.85
CA HIS A 79 3.43 -3.90 2.38
C HIS A 79 2.74 -4.03 1.01
N CYS A 80 3.40 -4.70 0.04
CA CYS A 80 2.90 -4.76 -1.34
C CYS A 80 1.94 -5.91 -1.59
N CYS A 81 2.16 -7.08 -0.99
CA CYS A 81 1.37 -8.28 -1.29
C CYS A 81 0.65 -8.89 -0.09
N TYR A 82 0.77 -8.27 1.09
CA TYR A 82 0.15 -8.78 2.33
C TYR A 82 0.54 -10.22 2.64
N ARG A 83 1.81 -10.54 2.41
CA ARG A 83 2.35 -11.90 2.39
C ARG A 83 1.98 -12.73 3.62
N ASN A 84 2.05 -12.12 4.80
CA ASN A 84 1.80 -12.80 6.07
C ASN A 84 0.38 -12.52 6.59
N SER A 85 -0.17 -11.34 6.34
CA SER A 85 -1.49 -10.94 6.83
C SER A 85 -2.65 -11.42 5.96
N ARG A 86 -2.40 -11.73 4.68
CA ARG A 86 -3.45 -12.17 3.74
C ARG A 86 -4.32 -13.33 4.25
N PRO A 87 -3.75 -14.40 4.86
CA PRO A 87 -4.58 -15.47 5.42
C PRO A 87 -5.51 -15.01 6.55
N LEU A 88 -5.07 -14.00 7.33
CA LEU A 88 -5.88 -13.41 8.40
C LEU A 88 -6.97 -12.51 7.81
N LEU A 89 -6.63 -11.69 6.81
CA LEU A 89 -7.58 -10.82 6.14
C LEU A 89 -8.69 -11.59 5.42
N SER A 90 -8.37 -12.75 4.85
CA SER A 90 -9.36 -13.60 4.19
C SER A 90 -10.42 -14.17 5.14
N GLY A 91 -10.18 -14.14 6.44
CA GLY A 91 -11.14 -14.54 7.46
C GLY A 91 -12.15 -13.46 7.84
N PHE A 92 -11.99 -12.22 7.37
CA PHE A 92 -12.96 -11.16 7.64
C PHE A 92 -14.20 -11.29 6.78
N PRO A 93 -15.39 -10.91 7.29
CA PRO A 93 -16.60 -10.89 6.49
C PRO A 93 -16.49 -9.81 5.40
N THR A 94 -16.51 -10.24 4.14
CA THR A 94 -16.42 -9.37 2.96
C THR A 94 -17.73 -9.26 2.20
N GLU A 95 -18.74 -10.02 2.61
CA GLU A 95 -20.08 -10.05 2.03
C GLU A 95 -21.14 -9.84 3.10
N GLY A 96 -22.26 -9.26 2.72
CA GLY A 96 -23.39 -9.05 3.62
C GLY A 96 -24.39 -8.06 3.05
N PRO A 97 -25.61 -8.01 3.59
CA PRO A 97 -26.71 -7.21 3.04
C PRO A 97 -26.46 -5.70 3.06
N ARG A 98 -25.51 -5.23 3.86
CA ARG A 98 -25.13 -3.83 3.96
C ARG A 98 -23.81 -3.49 3.24
N ILE A 99 -23.10 -4.47 2.71
CA ILE A 99 -21.85 -4.24 1.99
C ILE A 99 -22.19 -3.95 0.53
N LEU A 100 -21.94 -2.73 0.09
CA LEU A 100 -22.19 -2.30 -1.28
C LEU A 100 -20.94 -2.43 -2.14
N VAL A 101 -19.77 -2.18 -1.57
CA VAL A 101 -18.46 -2.34 -2.22
C VAL A 101 -17.52 -3.02 -1.24
N GLY A 102 -17.07 -4.22 -1.60
CA GLY A 102 -16.12 -5.03 -0.85
C GLY A 102 -14.67 -4.83 -1.31
N PRO A 103 -13.77 -5.79 -0.98
CA PRO A 103 -12.37 -5.76 -1.39
C PRO A 103 -12.18 -5.71 -2.91
N GLY A 104 -11.12 -5.01 -3.35
CA GLY A 104 -10.77 -4.84 -4.76
C GLY A 104 -10.91 -3.42 -5.27
N GLU A 105 -11.57 -2.55 -4.50
CA GLU A 105 -11.71 -1.13 -4.77
C GLU A 105 -10.87 -0.27 -3.80
N ASN A 106 -10.79 1.03 -4.07
CA ASN A 106 -9.97 1.94 -3.26
C ASN A 106 -10.48 2.10 -1.83
N ALA A 107 -11.79 1.98 -1.62
CA ALA A 107 -12.42 2.05 -0.30
C ALA A 107 -13.62 1.12 -0.22
N GLY A 108 -13.96 0.67 0.98
CA GLY A 108 -15.21 -0.04 1.25
C GLY A 108 -16.41 0.91 1.29
N VAL A 109 -17.58 0.42 0.86
CA VAL A 109 -18.83 1.18 0.95
C VAL A 109 -19.90 0.33 1.60
N VAL A 110 -20.55 0.90 2.62
CA VAL A 110 -21.64 0.24 3.34
C VAL A 110 -22.92 1.08 3.29
N ASP A 111 -24.05 0.39 3.29
CA ASP A 111 -25.37 1.01 3.41
C ASP A 111 -25.71 1.27 4.87
N LEU A 112 -25.97 2.52 5.22
CA LEU A 112 -26.42 2.93 6.55
C LEU A 112 -27.94 2.95 6.67
N GLY A 113 -28.68 2.67 5.60
CA GLY A 113 -30.12 2.83 5.52
C GLY A 113 -30.56 4.27 5.23
N GLY A 114 -31.85 4.46 4.98
CA GLY A 114 -32.41 5.79 4.69
C GLY A 114 -31.81 6.49 3.45
N GLY A 115 -31.21 5.73 2.52
CA GLY A 115 -30.54 6.28 1.34
C GLY A 115 -29.12 6.78 1.60
N HIS A 116 -28.60 6.64 2.81
CA HIS A 116 -27.24 7.04 3.16
C HIS A 116 -26.24 5.90 2.94
N ARG A 117 -25.08 6.24 2.38
CA ARG A 117 -23.97 5.32 2.14
C ARG A 117 -22.70 5.90 2.78
N LEU A 118 -21.88 5.03 3.37
CA LEU A 118 -20.63 5.41 3.97
C LEU A 118 -19.48 4.74 3.21
N ALA A 119 -18.61 5.55 2.62
CA ALA A 119 -17.31 5.11 2.12
C ALA A 119 -16.28 5.25 3.24
N PHE A 120 -15.46 4.23 3.45
CA PHE A 120 -14.42 4.25 4.49
C PHE A 120 -13.18 3.50 4.04
N LYS A 121 -12.06 3.97 4.55
CA LYS A 121 -10.73 3.37 4.31
C LYS A 121 -9.93 3.40 5.61
N ILE A 122 -9.10 2.40 5.81
CA ILE A 122 -8.09 2.37 6.86
C ILE A 122 -6.74 2.03 6.24
N GLU A 123 -5.70 2.73 6.66
CA GLU A 123 -4.33 2.52 6.20
C GLU A 123 -3.34 2.78 7.33
N SER A 124 -2.24 2.04 7.34
CA SER A 124 -1.09 2.28 8.21
C SER A 124 -0.05 3.10 7.44
N HIS A 125 0.46 4.16 8.04
CA HIS A 125 1.49 5.02 7.43
C HIS A 125 2.68 5.23 8.39
N ASN A 126 3.12 4.15 9.03
CA ASN A 126 4.12 4.19 10.09
C ASN A 126 5.55 4.42 9.59
N HIS A 127 6.01 3.71 8.55
CA HIS A 127 7.38 3.83 8.03
C HIS A 127 7.71 5.24 7.52
N PRO A 128 6.93 5.83 6.60
CA PRO A 128 7.18 7.19 6.16
C PRO A 128 7.15 8.21 7.30
N SER A 129 6.24 8.02 8.26
CA SER A 129 6.12 8.92 9.42
C SER A 129 7.25 8.74 10.42
N ALA A 130 7.88 7.56 10.50
CA ALA A 130 9.06 7.35 11.34
C ALA A 130 10.32 7.99 10.76
N VAL A 131 10.41 8.07 9.42
CA VAL A 131 11.56 8.66 8.71
C VAL A 131 11.43 10.17 8.59
N GLU A 132 10.26 10.66 8.20
CA GLU A 132 9.96 12.07 8.00
C GLU A 132 8.57 12.36 8.61
N PRO A 133 8.46 12.67 9.89
CA PRO A 133 7.21 12.68 10.64
C PRO A 133 6.13 13.57 10.02
N PHE A 134 6.49 14.81 9.69
CA PHE A 134 5.54 15.77 9.13
C PHE A 134 5.07 15.35 7.73
N GLN A 135 6.00 15.15 6.81
CA GLN A 135 5.67 14.82 5.42
C GLN A 135 5.06 13.43 5.29
N GLY A 136 5.58 12.46 6.05
CA GLY A 136 5.04 11.12 6.08
C GLY A 136 3.60 11.09 6.55
N ALA A 137 3.28 11.76 7.65
CA ALA A 137 1.92 11.83 8.17
C ALA A 137 0.98 12.64 7.26
N ALA A 138 1.44 13.74 6.69
CA ALA A 138 0.68 14.52 5.71
C ALA A 138 0.33 13.68 4.47
N THR A 139 1.30 12.91 3.95
CA THR A 139 1.09 12.00 2.81
C THR A 139 0.10 10.88 3.16
N GLY A 140 0.15 10.34 4.38
CA GLY A 140 -0.81 9.35 4.85
C GLY A 140 -2.24 9.87 4.84
N VAL A 141 -2.44 11.10 5.31
CA VAL A 141 -3.76 11.77 5.24
C VAL A 141 -4.19 11.97 3.80
N GLY A 142 -3.30 12.47 2.94
CA GLY A 142 -3.60 12.71 1.53
C GLY A 142 -3.99 11.45 0.79
N GLY A 143 -3.27 10.36 0.99
CA GLY A 143 -3.56 9.06 0.37
C GLY A 143 -4.94 8.53 0.75
N ILE A 144 -5.25 8.53 2.04
CA ILE A 144 -6.54 8.01 2.54
C ILE A 144 -7.74 8.85 2.10
N LEU A 145 -7.59 10.16 2.06
CA LEU A 145 -8.64 11.06 1.56
C LEU A 145 -8.87 10.87 0.07
N ARG A 146 -7.78 10.67 -0.69
CA ARG A 146 -7.86 10.41 -2.13
C ARG A 146 -8.64 9.15 -2.45
N ASP A 147 -8.46 8.08 -1.68
CA ASP A 147 -9.23 6.84 -1.84
C ASP A 147 -10.73 7.07 -1.68
N ILE A 148 -11.14 7.90 -0.73
CA ILE A 148 -12.55 8.27 -0.53
C ILE A 148 -13.07 9.10 -1.71
N PHE A 149 -12.30 10.07 -2.21
CA PHE A 149 -12.68 10.87 -3.36
C PHE A 149 -12.85 10.03 -4.62
N THR A 150 -12.01 9.01 -4.84
CA THR A 150 -12.13 8.11 -6.01
C THR A 150 -13.41 7.30 -5.99
N MET A 151 -14.03 7.09 -4.83
CA MET A 151 -15.33 6.45 -4.68
C MET A 151 -16.50 7.42 -4.94
N GLY A 152 -16.25 8.65 -5.35
CA GLY A 152 -17.27 9.69 -5.55
C GLY A 152 -17.85 10.23 -4.24
N ALA A 153 -17.20 9.98 -3.11
CA ALA A 153 -17.62 10.42 -1.78
C ALA A 153 -16.78 11.60 -1.29
N ARG A 154 -17.40 12.51 -0.51
CA ARG A 154 -16.67 13.58 0.18
C ARG A 154 -16.25 13.12 1.56
N PRO A 155 -14.96 13.24 1.94
CA PRO A 155 -14.50 12.95 3.30
C PRO A 155 -15.22 13.85 4.33
N ILE A 156 -15.75 13.24 5.38
CA ILE A 156 -16.47 13.94 6.45
C ILE A 156 -15.73 13.90 7.78
N ALA A 157 -14.90 12.88 7.96
CA ALA A 157 -14.11 12.70 9.18
C ALA A 157 -12.80 11.96 8.87
N LEU A 158 -11.75 12.30 9.60
CA LEU A 158 -10.47 11.62 9.64
C LEU A 158 -10.26 11.10 11.06
N LEU A 159 -10.11 9.79 11.20
CA LEU A 159 -9.86 9.12 12.47
C LEU A 159 -8.41 8.67 12.53
N ASN A 160 -7.77 8.86 13.68
CA ASN A 160 -6.37 8.50 13.87
C ASN A 160 -6.21 7.57 15.07
N ALA A 161 -5.36 6.56 14.93
CA ALA A 161 -4.92 5.69 16.01
C ALA A 161 -3.40 5.86 16.16
N LEU A 162 -2.98 6.81 17.01
CA LEU A 162 -1.59 7.19 17.18
C LEU A 162 -0.93 6.37 18.29
N ARG A 163 0.30 5.90 18.02
CA ARG A 163 1.11 5.15 18.98
C ARG A 163 2.54 5.63 18.89
N PHE A 164 3.09 6.01 20.03
CA PHE A 164 4.48 6.48 20.15
C PHE A 164 5.16 5.74 21.30
N GLY A 165 6.49 5.78 21.33
CA GLY A 165 7.28 5.38 22.50
C GLY A 165 7.10 6.34 23.68
N PRO A 166 7.77 6.07 24.82
CA PRO A 166 7.74 6.93 26.00
C PRO A 166 8.18 8.35 25.67
N LEU A 167 7.49 9.35 26.23
CA LEU A 167 7.78 10.77 25.98
C LEU A 167 9.02 11.28 26.74
N GLU A 168 9.58 10.47 27.62
CA GLU A 168 10.88 10.72 28.28
C GLU A 168 12.03 10.67 27.27
N ASP A 169 11.84 10.01 26.14
CA ASP A 169 12.77 10.03 25.02
C ASP A 169 12.44 11.22 24.10
N PRO A 170 13.35 12.21 23.97
CA PRO A 170 13.14 13.37 23.12
C PRO A 170 12.88 13.03 21.65
N ALA A 171 13.41 11.89 21.15
CA ALA A 171 13.14 11.43 19.79
C ALA A 171 11.65 11.12 19.56
N ASN A 172 10.99 10.52 20.55
CA ASN A 172 9.56 10.22 20.49
C ASN A 172 8.70 11.50 20.53
N VAL A 173 9.14 12.52 21.26
CA VAL A 173 8.48 13.84 21.29
C VAL A 173 8.52 14.47 19.91
N GLY A 174 9.70 14.52 19.27
CA GLY A 174 9.87 15.06 17.91
C GLY A 174 9.03 14.32 16.87
N LEU A 175 8.99 12.98 16.96
CA LEU A 175 8.12 12.16 16.10
C LEU A 175 6.65 12.52 16.28
N MET A 176 6.20 12.62 17.53
CA MET A 176 4.81 12.94 17.85
C MET A 176 4.41 14.33 17.35
N GLU A 177 5.22 15.34 17.62
CA GLU A 177 4.97 16.72 17.19
C GLU A 177 4.90 16.80 15.66
N GLY A 178 5.85 16.17 14.94
CA GLY A 178 5.86 16.16 13.49
C GLY A 178 4.65 15.44 12.89
N VAL A 179 4.30 14.27 13.41
CA VAL A 179 3.12 13.50 12.95
C VAL A 179 1.83 14.29 13.17
N VAL A 180 1.63 14.84 14.36
CA VAL A 180 0.44 15.65 14.68
C VAL A 180 0.35 16.89 13.79
N ALA A 181 1.47 17.58 13.57
CA ALA A 181 1.53 18.75 12.70
C ALA A 181 1.22 18.38 11.24
N GLY A 182 1.76 17.27 10.72
CA GLY A 182 1.50 16.79 9.36
C GLY A 182 0.03 16.43 9.13
N ILE A 183 -0.58 15.68 10.05
CA ILE A 183 -2.01 15.37 10.03
C ILE A 183 -2.84 16.65 10.06
N ALA A 184 -2.46 17.57 10.93
CA ALA A 184 -3.15 18.85 11.10
C ALA A 184 -3.10 19.68 9.83
N HIS A 185 -1.93 19.80 9.23
CA HIS A 185 -1.71 20.59 8.02
C HIS A 185 -2.60 20.09 6.87
N TYR A 186 -2.48 18.83 6.51
CA TYR A 186 -3.22 18.30 5.36
C TYR A 186 -4.73 18.27 5.61
N GLY A 187 -5.16 17.86 6.79
CA GLY A 187 -6.57 17.84 7.15
C GLY A 187 -7.21 19.24 7.12
N ASN A 188 -6.47 20.29 7.48
CA ASN A 188 -6.95 21.67 7.38
C ASN A 188 -7.07 22.14 5.93
N CYS A 189 -6.12 21.76 5.06
CA CYS A 189 -6.17 22.13 3.64
C CYS A 189 -7.44 21.60 2.95
N VAL A 190 -7.91 20.42 3.36
CA VAL A 190 -9.12 19.80 2.80
C VAL A 190 -10.39 20.19 3.57
N GLY A 191 -10.27 20.78 4.74
CA GLY A 191 -11.41 21.12 5.60
C GLY A 191 -12.10 19.90 6.21
N CYS A 192 -11.38 18.79 6.35
CA CYS A 192 -11.91 17.57 6.95
C CYS A 192 -11.76 17.59 8.46
N ARG A 193 -12.84 17.29 9.22
CA ARG A 193 -12.78 17.17 10.67
C ARG A 193 -11.87 16.02 11.08
N ARG A 194 -11.02 16.26 12.08
CA ARG A 194 -10.05 15.30 12.59
C ARG A 194 -10.43 14.86 13.99
N TRP A 195 -10.34 13.54 14.21
CA TRP A 195 -10.59 12.94 15.51
C TRP A 195 -9.44 12.00 15.83
N VAL A 196 -8.89 12.12 17.03
CA VAL A 196 -7.99 11.09 17.57
C VAL A 196 -8.88 10.02 18.17
N ALA A 197 -9.01 8.90 17.46
CA ALA A 197 -9.82 7.78 17.92
C ALA A 197 -9.13 7.01 19.06
N ARG A 198 -7.79 6.97 19.04
CA ARG A 198 -6.99 6.29 20.04
C ARG A 198 -5.60 6.88 20.15
N TRP A 199 -5.15 7.09 21.35
CA TRP A 199 -3.79 7.48 21.69
C TRP A 199 -3.20 6.47 22.67
N LEU A 200 -1.99 5.98 22.40
CA LEU A 200 -1.31 5.03 23.27
C LEU A 200 0.19 5.31 23.25
N LEU A 201 0.79 5.46 24.44
CA LEU A 201 2.22 5.41 24.64
C LEU A 201 2.60 3.95 24.88
N ILE A 202 3.45 3.39 24.05
CA ILE A 202 3.85 1.98 24.13
C ILE A 202 5.25 1.94 24.71
N PRO A 203 5.52 1.15 25.79
CA PRO A 203 6.88 0.93 26.24
C PRO A 203 7.73 0.39 25.09
N PRO A 204 9.06 0.66 25.10
CA PRO A 204 9.95 0.21 24.04
C PRO A 204 9.80 -1.29 23.85
N ILE A 205 9.32 -1.70 22.69
CA ILE A 205 9.36 -3.10 22.27
C ILE A 205 10.83 -3.38 21.96
N PRO A 206 11.44 -4.43 22.57
CA PRO A 206 12.81 -4.82 22.19
C PRO A 206 12.85 -4.93 20.66
N ALA A 207 13.81 -4.26 20.06
CA ALA A 207 13.88 -4.02 18.63
C ALA A 207 13.48 -5.26 17.83
N ILE A 208 12.30 -5.26 17.26
CA ILE A 208 12.01 -6.09 16.10
C ILE A 208 12.88 -5.47 15.00
N ARG A 209 14.00 -6.12 14.73
CA ARG A 209 14.80 -5.76 13.55
C ARG A 209 13.96 -6.12 12.33
N TRP A 210 13.53 -5.09 11.64
CA TRP A 210 12.92 -5.20 10.32
C TRP A 210 13.95 -5.64 9.29
#